data_2c69043473f33b2d5e422534f1ff210d
#
_entry.id   2c69043473f33b2d5e422534f1ff210d
#
_cell.length_a   1.000
_cell.length_b   1.000
_cell.length_c   1.000
_cell.angle_alpha   90.00
_cell.angle_beta   90.00
_cell.angle_gamma   90.00
#
_symmetry.space_group_name_H-M   'P 1'
#
loop_
_entity.id
_entity.type
_entity.pdbx_description
1 polymer ?
#
loop_
_entity_poly.entity_id
_entity_poly.type
_entity_poly.pdbx_seq_one_letter_code
_entity_poly.pdbx_strand_id
1 'polypeptide(L)'
;MSVPTVVNIAKKETLLPYKYQYAICTFVTNWDEYGRMLDSFIAAGFTTDDCEYRYADNTNGNSFDAYQGINQFLQNADAKYIIICHQDILLKFDKRADLDRRLAELEALDSNWAVAGNAGTNNPYLLSMKITHSDMVTHKVGVLPSKVNSLDENFLLVKKSANLALSGDLSGFHMYGTDICLIASCLGYNTYAIEFSLQHLSMGRLDASFYALSKKLQTKYARFFRGRYIKTTVTRFYLSPNRLVRAVMDISFIQSIVRLYYKCSYKWFKKY
;
A
#
# COMPACT_ATOMS: atom_id res chain seq x y z
N MET A 1 -41.29 -15.32 -2.94
CA MET A 1 -40.92 -15.47 -4.36
C MET A 1 -39.83 -16.53 -4.40
N SER A 2 -40.06 -17.65 -5.12
CA SER A 2 -39.04 -18.69 -5.29
C SER A 2 -37.94 -18.19 -6.21
N VAL A 3 -36.69 -18.40 -5.82
CA VAL A 3 -35.50 -18.06 -6.64
C VAL A 3 -35.58 -18.91 -7.94
N PRO A 4 -35.42 -18.30 -9.14
CA PRO A 4 -35.47 -19.06 -10.39
C PRO A 4 -34.43 -20.18 -10.40
N THR A 5 -34.78 -21.34 -10.97
CA THR A 5 -33.92 -22.54 -11.02
C THR A 5 -32.55 -22.30 -11.69
N VAL A 6 -32.46 -21.29 -12.56
CA VAL A 6 -31.23 -20.86 -13.25
C VAL A 6 -30.15 -20.32 -12.29
N VAL A 7 -30.54 -19.89 -11.09
CA VAL A 7 -29.60 -19.31 -10.08
C VAL A 7 -28.89 -20.38 -9.26
N ASN A 8 -29.28 -21.68 -9.40
CA ASN A 8 -28.64 -22.77 -8.65
C ASN A 8 -27.19 -23.06 -9.05
N ILE A 9 -26.74 -22.54 -10.18
CA ILE A 9 -25.31 -22.63 -10.61
C ILE A 9 -24.47 -21.46 -10.14
N ALA A 10 -25.09 -20.38 -9.68
CA ALA A 10 -24.40 -19.18 -9.19
C ALA A 10 -24.22 -19.25 -7.67
N LYS A 11 -23.03 -18.95 -7.19
CA LYS A 11 -22.74 -18.79 -5.76
C LYS A 11 -23.16 -17.40 -5.33
N LYS A 12 -23.95 -17.31 -4.25
CA LYS A 12 -24.27 -16.02 -3.63
C LYS A 12 -23.03 -15.51 -2.90
N GLU A 13 -22.56 -14.32 -3.28
CA GLU A 13 -21.51 -13.66 -2.54
C GLU A 13 -22.05 -13.17 -1.17
N THR A 14 -21.28 -13.44 -0.13
CA THR A 14 -21.56 -13.01 1.24
C THR A 14 -20.29 -12.43 1.84
N LEU A 15 -20.43 -11.34 2.60
CA LEU A 15 -19.33 -10.83 3.41
C LEU A 15 -19.14 -11.80 4.59
N LEU A 16 -18.08 -12.60 4.52
CA LEU A 16 -17.69 -13.45 5.64
C LEU A 16 -16.82 -12.64 6.61
N PRO A 17 -16.95 -12.88 7.93
CA PRO A 17 -16.01 -12.31 8.90
C PRO A 17 -14.63 -12.88 8.66
N TYR A 18 -13.58 -12.07 8.84
CA TYR A 18 -12.20 -12.54 8.81
C TYR A 18 -11.96 -13.54 9.95
N LYS A 19 -11.19 -14.58 9.65
CA LYS A 19 -10.84 -15.61 10.63
C LYS A 19 -9.90 -15.05 11.71
N TYR A 20 -9.00 -14.15 11.32
CA TYR A 20 -8.00 -13.57 12.20
C TYR A 20 -8.16 -12.05 12.31
N GLN A 21 -7.71 -11.50 13.45
CA GLN A 21 -7.61 -10.04 13.62
C GLN A 21 -6.41 -9.49 12.84
N TYR A 22 -5.26 -10.20 12.92
CA TYR A 22 -4.01 -9.82 12.29
C TYR A 22 -3.40 -10.97 11.47
N ALA A 23 -2.81 -10.63 10.34
CA ALA A 23 -1.85 -11.48 9.63
C ALA A 23 -0.48 -10.79 9.67
N ILE A 24 0.54 -11.46 10.21
CA ILE A 24 1.91 -10.97 10.27
C ILE A 24 2.69 -11.62 9.12
N CYS A 25 3.15 -10.81 8.17
CA CYS A 25 3.71 -11.24 6.89
C CYS A 25 5.16 -10.74 6.75
N THR A 26 6.11 -11.62 6.48
CA THR A 26 7.53 -11.30 6.48
C THR A 26 8.28 -12.02 5.36
N PHE A 27 9.25 -11.34 4.74
CA PHE A 27 10.24 -11.98 3.87
C PHE A 27 11.40 -12.47 4.73
N VAL A 28 11.71 -13.77 4.66
CA VAL A 28 12.71 -14.40 5.50
C VAL A 28 13.97 -14.68 4.69
N THR A 29 15.06 -14.03 5.08
CA THR A 29 16.42 -14.28 4.55
C THR A 29 17.35 -14.84 5.63
N ASN A 30 16.96 -14.73 6.92
CA ASN A 30 17.70 -15.20 8.07
C ASN A 30 16.72 -15.76 9.12
N TRP A 31 16.77 -17.05 9.38
CA TRP A 31 15.87 -17.74 10.30
C TRP A 31 16.05 -17.31 11.76
N ASP A 32 17.26 -16.96 12.19
CA ASP A 32 17.52 -16.53 13.57
C ASP A 32 16.93 -15.13 13.83
N GLU A 33 16.98 -14.23 12.85
CA GLU A 33 16.34 -12.92 12.94
C GLU A 33 14.84 -13.07 12.95
N TYR A 34 14.29 -13.88 12.06
CA TYR A 34 12.86 -14.16 11.99
C TYR A 34 12.33 -14.78 13.28
N GLY A 35 13.07 -15.77 13.85
CA GLY A 35 12.71 -16.38 15.13
C GLY A 35 12.62 -15.34 16.27
N ARG A 36 13.61 -14.46 16.38
CA ARG A 36 13.60 -13.36 17.38
C ARG A 36 12.42 -12.38 17.13
N MET A 37 12.10 -12.08 15.89
CA MET A 37 10.94 -11.26 15.54
C MET A 37 9.66 -11.94 16.01
N LEU A 38 9.43 -13.22 15.65
CA LEU A 38 8.26 -14.01 16.08
C LEU A 38 8.10 -14.02 17.61
N ASP A 39 9.17 -14.34 18.34
CA ASP A 39 9.15 -14.37 19.81
C ASP A 39 8.73 -13.01 20.39
N SER A 40 9.22 -11.92 19.80
CA SER A 40 8.87 -10.56 20.24
C SER A 40 7.40 -10.21 19.98
N PHE A 41 6.83 -10.64 18.84
CA PHE A 41 5.42 -10.43 18.51
C PHE A 41 4.51 -11.26 19.43
N ILE A 42 4.84 -12.53 19.66
CA ILE A 42 4.09 -13.40 20.56
C ILE A 42 4.12 -12.83 21.99
N ALA A 43 5.29 -12.43 22.49
CA ALA A 43 5.45 -11.80 23.81
C ALA A 43 4.72 -10.45 23.92
N ALA A 44 4.54 -9.73 22.81
CA ALA A 44 3.76 -8.50 22.75
C ALA A 44 2.24 -8.74 22.64
N GLY A 45 1.77 -10.00 22.58
CA GLY A 45 0.36 -10.36 22.59
C GLY A 45 -0.25 -10.67 21.22
N PHE A 46 0.56 -10.78 20.16
CA PHE A 46 0.09 -11.28 18.86
C PHE A 46 0.15 -12.81 18.85
N THR A 47 -0.79 -13.45 19.57
CA THR A 47 -0.83 -14.90 19.71
C THR A 47 -1.57 -15.57 18.54
N THR A 48 -1.34 -16.86 18.36
CA THR A 48 -1.98 -17.65 17.29
C THR A 48 -3.49 -17.86 17.48
N ASP A 49 -4.07 -17.42 18.59
CA ASP A 49 -5.50 -17.54 18.85
C ASP A 49 -6.33 -16.70 17.85
N ASP A 50 -5.82 -15.52 17.49
CA ASP A 50 -6.46 -14.63 16.53
C ASP A 50 -5.48 -13.94 15.58
N CYS A 51 -4.24 -14.43 15.48
CA CYS A 51 -3.24 -13.98 14.53
C CYS A 51 -2.74 -15.14 13.67
N GLU A 52 -2.56 -14.92 12.37
CA GLU A 52 -1.81 -15.81 11.50
C GLU A 52 -0.43 -15.23 11.18
N TYR A 53 0.55 -16.12 11.02
CA TYR A 53 1.90 -15.79 10.61
C TYR A 53 2.17 -16.36 9.23
N ARG A 54 2.64 -15.51 8.32
CA ARG A 54 2.92 -15.87 6.92
C ARG A 54 4.31 -15.42 6.56
N TYR A 55 5.06 -16.24 5.86
CA TYR A 55 6.38 -15.84 5.38
C TYR A 55 6.62 -16.24 3.93
N ALA A 56 7.51 -15.49 3.28
CA ALA A 56 8.09 -15.83 1.99
C ALA A 56 9.56 -16.19 2.22
N ASP A 57 9.95 -17.42 1.87
CA ASP A 57 11.31 -17.92 2.07
C ASP A 57 12.25 -17.43 0.96
N ASN A 58 13.17 -16.57 1.34
CA ASN A 58 14.23 -16.03 0.51
C ASN A 58 15.64 -16.42 1.04
N THR A 59 15.74 -17.44 1.90
CA THR A 59 17.02 -17.86 2.50
C THR A 59 17.99 -18.47 1.50
N ASN A 60 17.46 -19.06 0.42
CA ASN A 60 18.24 -19.69 -0.66
C ASN A 60 18.22 -18.84 -1.95
N GLY A 61 18.14 -17.53 -1.82
CA GLY A 61 18.00 -16.57 -2.93
C GLY A 61 16.62 -15.95 -2.98
N ASN A 62 16.44 -14.92 -3.81
CA ASN A 62 15.21 -14.17 -3.91
C ASN A 62 14.13 -14.95 -4.68
N SER A 63 13.53 -15.95 -4.05
CA SER A 63 12.40 -16.73 -4.60
C SER A 63 11.15 -15.87 -4.76
N PHE A 64 11.00 -14.86 -3.89
CA PHE A 64 9.93 -13.87 -3.93
C PHE A 64 10.49 -12.46 -4.04
N ASP A 65 10.08 -11.75 -5.06
CA ASP A 65 10.19 -10.30 -5.14
C ASP A 65 9.19 -9.64 -4.16
N ALA A 66 9.54 -8.49 -3.57
CA ALA A 66 8.68 -7.87 -2.57
C ALA A 66 7.29 -7.51 -3.13
N TYR A 67 7.21 -7.00 -4.36
CA TYR A 67 5.92 -6.64 -4.96
C TYR A 67 5.03 -7.86 -5.19
N GLN A 68 5.58 -8.95 -5.70
CA GLN A 68 4.85 -10.20 -5.89
C GLN A 68 4.48 -10.83 -4.56
N GLY A 69 5.42 -10.93 -3.63
CA GLY A 69 5.22 -11.56 -2.32
C GLY A 69 4.19 -10.81 -1.48
N ILE A 70 4.25 -9.47 -1.45
CA ILE A 70 3.25 -8.66 -0.74
C ILE A 70 1.87 -8.85 -1.37
N ASN A 71 1.75 -8.89 -2.70
CA ASN A 71 0.48 -9.17 -3.35
C ASN A 71 -0.06 -10.55 -2.96
N GLN A 72 0.80 -11.57 -2.84
CA GLN A 72 0.40 -12.89 -2.33
C GLN A 72 -0.09 -12.81 -0.86
N PHE A 73 0.59 -12.08 -0.01
CA PHE A 73 0.15 -11.85 1.37
C PHE A 73 -1.21 -11.14 1.41
N LEU A 74 -1.36 -10.03 0.67
CA LEU A 74 -2.60 -9.26 0.63
C LEU A 74 -3.78 -10.08 0.09
N GLN A 75 -3.56 -10.98 -0.86
CA GLN A 75 -4.60 -11.84 -1.43
C GLN A 75 -4.99 -12.98 -0.50
N ASN A 76 -3.99 -13.68 0.06
CA ASN A 76 -4.18 -14.97 0.73
C ASN A 76 -4.40 -14.88 2.25
N ALA A 77 -4.10 -13.74 2.89
CA ALA A 77 -4.35 -13.56 4.31
C ALA A 77 -5.85 -13.47 4.59
N ASP A 78 -6.32 -14.23 5.59
CA ASP A 78 -7.69 -14.21 6.08
C ASP A 78 -7.78 -13.45 7.41
N ALA A 79 -7.33 -12.21 7.40
CA ALA A 79 -7.27 -11.34 8.55
C ALA A 79 -7.83 -9.94 8.26
N LYS A 80 -8.39 -9.30 9.31
CA LYS A 80 -8.91 -7.92 9.21
C LYS A 80 -7.81 -6.91 8.88
N TYR A 81 -6.63 -7.09 9.48
CA TYR A 81 -5.45 -6.26 9.28
C TYR A 81 -4.25 -7.12 8.87
N ILE A 82 -3.52 -6.67 7.87
CA ILE A 82 -2.32 -7.35 7.37
C ILE A 82 -1.13 -6.48 7.72
N ILE A 83 -0.24 -7.00 8.56
CA ILE A 83 1.04 -6.39 8.92
C ILE A 83 2.10 -6.97 7.98
N ILE A 84 2.78 -6.12 7.24
CA ILE A 84 3.95 -6.46 6.42
C ILE A 84 5.13 -5.84 7.13
N CYS A 85 6.07 -6.64 7.57
CA CYS A 85 7.19 -6.17 8.36
C CYS A 85 8.50 -6.89 8.03
N HIS A 86 9.62 -6.21 8.33
CA HIS A 86 10.95 -6.80 8.20
C HIS A 86 11.19 -7.86 9.28
N GLN A 87 12.05 -8.85 8.98
CA GLN A 87 12.44 -9.90 9.93
C GLN A 87 13.30 -9.40 11.10
N ASP A 88 13.88 -8.21 10.96
CA ASP A 88 14.80 -7.58 11.91
C ASP A 88 14.13 -6.47 12.75
N ILE A 89 12.80 -6.51 12.87
CA ILE A 89 12.07 -5.68 13.84
C ILE A 89 11.73 -6.45 15.11
N LEU A 90 11.72 -5.76 16.26
CA LEU A 90 11.36 -6.32 17.54
C LEU A 90 10.34 -5.44 18.26
N LEU A 91 9.27 -6.05 18.77
CA LEU A 91 8.26 -5.39 19.60
C LEU A 91 8.70 -5.40 21.07
N LYS A 92 9.55 -4.45 21.46
CA LYS A 92 10.07 -4.32 22.84
C LYS A 92 9.31 -3.31 23.69
N PHE A 93 8.62 -2.38 23.07
CA PHE A 93 8.02 -1.22 23.74
C PHE A 93 6.50 -1.29 23.70
N ASP A 94 5.90 -0.99 22.57
CA ASP A 94 4.45 -1.06 22.40
C ASP A 94 4.02 -2.51 22.16
N LYS A 95 2.84 -2.83 22.67
CA LYS A 95 2.23 -4.16 22.60
C LYS A 95 1.04 -4.14 21.65
N ARG A 96 0.44 -5.28 21.42
CA ARG A 96 -0.79 -5.42 20.64
C ARG A 96 -1.90 -4.48 21.11
N ALA A 97 -2.14 -4.41 22.43
CA ALA A 97 -3.16 -3.51 22.97
C ALA A 97 -2.91 -2.02 22.63
N ASP A 98 -1.64 -1.61 22.49
CA ASP A 98 -1.30 -0.27 22.03
C ASP A 98 -1.66 -0.09 20.56
N LEU A 99 -1.35 -1.09 19.71
CA LEU A 99 -1.74 -1.04 18.29
C LEU A 99 -3.27 -1.00 18.15
N ASP A 100 -4.00 -1.86 18.86
CA ASP A 100 -5.47 -1.88 18.83
C ASP A 100 -6.06 -0.50 19.20
N ARG A 101 -5.51 0.13 20.24
CA ARG A 101 -5.91 1.49 20.65
C ARG A 101 -5.61 2.52 19.53
N ARG A 102 -4.40 2.49 18.94
CA ARG A 102 -4.05 3.41 17.84
C ARG A 102 -4.93 3.23 16.61
N LEU A 103 -5.31 2.00 16.30
CA LEU A 103 -6.22 1.73 15.18
C LEU A 103 -7.65 2.21 15.49
N ALA A 104 -8.11 2.08 16.73
CA ALA A 104 -9.41 2.61 17.15
C ALA A 104 -9.44 4.16 17.09
N GLU A 105 -8.37 4.81 17.57
CA GLU A 105 -8.19 6.27 17.46
C GLU A 105 -8.17 6.72 15.98
N LEU A 106 -7.47 5.98 15.13
CA LEU A 106 -7.39 6.27 13.69
C LEU A 106 -8.73 6.06 12.99
N GLU A 107 -9.47 5.01 13.33
CA GLU A 107 -10.81 4.75 12.78
C GLU A 107 -11.81 5.85 13.17
N ALA A 108 -11.70 6.36 14.40
CA ALA A 108 -12.52 7.48 14.87
C ALA A 108 -12.14 8.81 14.19
N LEU A 109 -10.86 9.01 13.91
CA LEU A 109 -10.36 10.21 13.22
C LEU A 109 -10.72 10.22 11.73
N ASP A 110 -10.58 9.09 11.06
CA ASP A 110 -10.77 8.95 9.61
C ASP A 110 -11.09 7.49 9.26
N SER A 111 -12.37 7.15 9.16
CA SER A 111 -12.81 5.79 8.79
C SER A 111 -12.35 5.35 7.39
N ASN A 112 -11.92 6.30 6.54
CA ASN A 112 -11.47 6.05 5.18
C ASN A 112 -9.94 5.81 5.06
N TRP A 113 -9.25 5.53 6.16
CA TRP A 113 -7.86 5.09 6.10
C TRP A 113 -7.74 3.66 5.59
N ALA A 114 -6.65 3.34 4.90
CA ALA A 114 -6.38 1.99 4.39
C ALA A 114 -5.00 1.44 4.75
N VAL A 115 -4.00 2.30 4.89
CA VAL A 115 -2.63 1.88 5.22
C VAL A 115 -2.11 2.74 6.36
N ALA A 116 -1.45 2.10 7.32
CA ALA A 116 -0.75 2.76 8.41
C ALA A 116 0.68 2.20 8.55
N GLY A 117 1.57 2.98 9.16
CA GLY A 117 2.94 2.57 9.47
C GLY A 117 3.47 3.40 10.63
N ASN A 118 4.66 3.10 11.12
CA ASN A 118 5.29 3.81 12.23
C ASN A 118 6.16 5.00 11.80
N ALA A 119 6.43 5.12 10.49
CA ALA A 119 7.19 6.21 9.89
C ALA A 119 6.66 6.54 8.50
N GLY A 120 6.56 7.83 8.18
CA GLY A 120 6.10 8.26 6.86
C GLY A 120 6.29 9.74 6.62
N THR A 121 6.10 10.16 5.38
CA THR A 121 6.30 11.55 4.93
C THR A 121 5.07 12.08 4.21
N ASN A 122 4.79 13.35 4.46
CA ASN A 122 3.81 14.11 3.70
C ASN A 122 4.49 15.37 3.17
N ASN A 123 4.74 15.44 1.88
CA ASN A 123 5.57 16.45 1.22
C ASN A 123 7.09 16.31 1.53
N PRO A 124 7.97 17.09 0.82
CA PRO A 124 9.43 16.95 0.95
C PRO A 124 10.02 17.28 2.33
N TYR A 125 9.24 17.88 3.24
CA TYR A 125 9.77 18.43 4.48
C TYR A 125 9.12 17.86 5.75
N LEU A 126 7.99 17.18 5.66
CA LEU A 126 7.26 16.68 6.83
C LEU A 126 7.49 15.19 7.01
N LEU A 127 8.36 14.84 7.94
CA LEU A 127 8.58 13.49 8.44
C LEU A 127 7.78 13.31 9.73
N SER A 128 7.06 12.20 9.85
CA SER A 128 6.39 11.78 11.08
C SER A 128 6.77 10.34 11.36
N MET A 129 7.41 10.07 12.48
CA MET A 129 7.88 8.73 12.82
C MET A 129 8.04 8.52 14.33
N LYS A 130 8.00 7.24 14.73
CA LYS A 130 8.44 6.76 16.05
C LYS A 130 9.14 5.41 15.87
N ILE A 131 10.45 5.42 15.81
CA ILE A 131 11.30 4.23 15.61
C ILE A 131 12.41 4.23 16.66
N THR A 132 12.70 3.06 17.21
CA THR A 132 13.90 2.82 18.01
C THR A 132 14.90 2.03 17.18
N HIS A 133 16.13 2.49 17.06
CA HIS A 133 17.19 1.79 16.34
C HIS A 133 17.96 0.80 17.22
N SER A 134 18.97 0.15 16.63
CA SER A 134 19.78 -0.86 17.31
C SER A 134 20.55 -0.33 18.54
N ASP A 135 20.87 0.95 18.56
CA ASP A 135 21.49 1.67 19.69
C ASP A 135 20.53 1.99 20.84
N MET A 136 19.28 1.53 20.77
CA MET A 136 18.20 1.80 21.73
C MET A 136 17.77 3.28 21.80
N VAL A 137 18.19 4.12 20.85
CA VAL A 137 17.71 5.49 20.76
C VAL A 137 16.38 5.53 20.01
N THR A 138 15.36 6.09 20.67
CA THR A 138 14.04 6.31 20.04
C THR A 138 13.99 7.66 19.36
N HIS A 139 13.78 7.65 18.07
CA HIS A 139 13.55 8.84 17.27
C HIS A 139 12.03 9.07 17.14
N LYS A 140 11.57 10.16 17.72
CA LYS A 140 10.19 10.64 17.55
C LYS A 140 10.25 12.00 16.84
N VAL A 141 9.67 12.08 15.65
CA VAL A 141 9.64 13.29 14.82
C VAL A 141 8.20 13.54 14.37
N GLY A 142 7.82 14.81 14.29
CA GLY A 142 6.49 15.22 13.84
C GLY A 142 5.37 14.92 14.83
N VAL A 143 4.14 15.07 14.36
CA VAL A 143 2.91 14.78 15.11
C VAL A 143 2.34 13.44 14.62
N LEU A 144 1.85 12.62 15.53
CA LEU A 144 1.25 11.32 15.23
C LEU A 144 -0.14 11.21 15.89
N PRO A 145 -1.18 10.68 15.23
CA PRO A 145 -1.14 10.22 13.85
C PRO A 145 -1.02 11.37 12.84
N SER A 146 -0.36 11.12 11.72
CA SER A 146 -0.18 12.10 10.64
C SER A 146 -0.51 11.48 9.29
N LYS A 147 -1.30 12.19 8.48
CA LYS A 147 -1.58 11.79 7.11
C LYS A 147 -0.30 11.88 6.28
N VAL A 148 0.01 10.85 5.52
CA VAL A 148 1.26 10.73 4.76
C VAL A 148 1.00 10.28 3.31
N ASN A 149 1.99 10.50 2.44
CA ASN A 149 1.95 10.07 1.04
C ASN A 149 2.92 8.91 0.77
N SER A 150 3.79 8.62 1.72
CA SER A 150 4.77 7.54 1.67
C SER A 150 5.02 7.02 3.08
N LEU A 151 5.13 5.71 3.22
CA LEU A 151 5.45 5.03 4.46
C LEU A 151 6.79 4.31 4.32
N ASP A 152 7.50 4.20 5.44
CA ASP A 152 8.68 3.37 5.56
C ASP A 152 8.28 1.89 5.51
N GLU A 153 9.16 1.07 4.97
CA GLU A 153 8.91 -0.32 4.61
C GLU A 153 9.16 -1.29 5.77
N ASN A 154 9.74 -0.83 6.89
CA ASN A 154 10.01 -1.67 8.05
C ASN A 154 8.75 -2.24 8.68
N PHE A 155 7.65 -1.47 8.69
CA PHE A 155 6.36 -1.86 9.25
C PHE A 155 5.22 -1.15 8.52
N LEU A 156 4.41 -1.92 7.81
CA LEU A 156 3.20 -1.48 7.12
C LEU A 156 2.01 -2.29 7.64
N LEU A 157 0.92 -1.62 7.94
CA LEU A 157 -0.35 -2.24 8.31
C LEU A 157 -1.40 -1.86 7.27
N VAL A 158 -2.03 -2.85 6.67
CA VAL A 158 -3.02 -2.69 5.61
C VAL A 158 -4.37 -3.18 6.08
N LYS A 159 -5.42 -2.36 5.91
CA LYS A 159 -6.81 -2.75 6.12
C LYS A 159 -7.23 -3.68 4.97
N LYS A 160 -7.53 -4.96 5.25
CA LYS A 160 -7.89 -5.97 4.23
C LYS A 160 -9.08 -5.54 3.38
N SER A 161 -10.08 -4.90 3.99
CA SER A 161 -11.29 -4.42 3.31
C SER A 161 -11.03 -3.34 2.25
N ALA A 162 -9.86 -2.68 2.27
CA ALA A 162 -9.47 -1.73 1.24
C ALA A 162 -9.10 -2.39 -0.09
N ASN A 163 -8.88 -3.72 -0.08
CA ASN A 163 -8.60 -4.54 -1.26
C ASN A 163 -7.46 -3.98 -2.12
N LEU A 164 -6.35 -3.61 -1.47
CA LEU A 164 -5.17 -3.05 -2.13
C LEU A 164 -4.31 -4.15 -2.74
N ALA A 165 -3.55 -3.76 -3.76
CA ALA A 165 -2.47 -4.54 -4.34
C ALA A 165 -1.35 -3.60 -4.78
N LEU A 166 -0.11 -4.07 -4.75
CA LEU A 166 1.04 -3.35 -5.31
C LEU A 166 1.07 -3.43 -6.83
N SER A 167 1.79 -2.50 -7.43
CA SER A 167 1.99 -2.41 -8.88
C SER A 167 2.64 -3.66 -9.46
N GLY A 168 1.99 -4.28 -10.46
CA GLY A 168 2.50 -5.50 -11.10
C GLY A 168 3.65 -5.27 -12.10
N ASP A 169 3.99 -4.02 -12.41
CA ASP A 169 5.07 -3.62 -13.32
C ASP A 169 6.32 -3.10 -12.59
N LEU A 170 6.31 -3.11 -11.26
CA LEU A 170 7.46 -2.83 -10.40
C LEU A 170 7.98 -4.11 -9.76
N SER A 171 9.27 -4.15 -9.45
CA SER A 171 9.95 -5.29 -8.84
C SER A 171 11.14 -4.82 -8.00
N GLY A 172 11.51 -5.58 -6.96
CA GLY A 172 12.60 -5.26 -6.04
C GLY A 172 12.13 -5.18 -4.59
N PHE A 173 12.99 -4.67 -3.71
CA PHE A 173 12.76 -4.64 -2.26
C PHE A 173 12.69 -3.21 -1.70
N HIS A 174 12.35 -2.23 -2.54
CA HIS A 174 12.24 -0.82 -2.17
C HIS A 174 10.98 -0.20 -2.74
N MET A 175 10.58 0.97 -2.25
CA MET A 175 9.49 1.81 -2.76
C MET A 175 8.08 1.19 -2.70
N TYR A 176 7.92 -0.01 -2.14
CA TYR A 176 6.58 -0.61 -2.01
C TYR A 176 5.72 0.08 -0.95
N GLY A 177 6.32 0.67 0.08
CA GLY A 177 5.63 1.54 1.04
C GLY A 177 5.10 2.82 0.39
N THR A 178 5.85 3.39 -0.57
CA THR A 178 5.38 4.54 -1.36
C THR A 178 4.33 4.12 -2.38
N ASP A 179 4.55 3.00 -3.08
CA ASP A 179 3.63 2.50 -4.11
C ASP A 179 2.24 2.20 -3.55
N ILE A 180 2.15 1.52 -2.41
CA ILE A 180 0.86 1.20 -1.78
C ILE A 180 0.12 2.45 -1.31
N CYS A 181 0.84 3.48 -0.84
CA CYS A 181 0.24 4.76 -0.46
C CYS A 181 -0.36 5.48 -1.67
N LEU A 182 0.34 5.49 -2.79
CA LEU A 182 -0.15 6.10 -4.03
C LEU A 182 -1.36 5.35 -4.59
N ILE A 183 -1.35 4.01 -4.56
CA ILE A 183 -2.48 3.19 -4.97
C ILE A 183 -3.68 3.42 -4.04
N ALA A 184 -3.48 3.43 -2.73
CA ALA A 184 -4.54 3.75 -1.77
C ALA A 184 -5.17 5.11 -2.07
N SER A 185 -4.35 6.13 -2.33
CA SER A 185 -4.82 7.46 -2.73
C SER A 185 -5.62 7.45 -4.04
N CYS A 186 -5.19 6.68 -5.05
CA CYS A 186 -5.94 6.52 -6.30
C CYS A 186 -7.30 5.86 -6.11
N LEU A 187 -7.43 4.99 -5.10
CA LEU A 187 -8.69 4.34 -4.73
C LEU A 187 -9.54 5.17 -3.75
N GLY A 188 -9.09 6.36 -3.39
CA GLY A 188 -9.81 7.29 -2.51
C GLY A 188 -9.56 7.08 -1.03
N TYR A 189 -8.59 6.25 -0.64
CA TYR A 189 -8.21 6.02 0.75
C TYR A 189 -7.09 6.96 1.21
N ASN A 190 -6.98 7.10 2.52
CA ASN A 190 -5.93 7.84 3.20
C ASN A 190 -4.90 6.89 3.84
N THR A 191 -3.67 7.38 3.99
CA THR A 191 -2.57 6.64 4.61
C THR A 191 -1.96 7.46 5.75
N TYR A 192 -1.51 6.78 6.83
CA TYR A 192 -1.12 7.44 8.06
C TYR A 192 0.17 6.88 8.65
N ALA A 193 1.02 7.77 9.17
CA ALA A 193 1.99 7.40 10.18
C ALA A 193 1.30 7.44 11.56
N ILE A 194 1.43 6.37 12.35
CA ILE A 194 0.81 6.21 13.69
C ILE A 194 1.88 6.10 14.78
N GLU A 195 1.52 6.43 16.01
CA GLU A 195 2.40 6.29 17.15
C GLU A 195 2.44 4.85 17.63
N PHE A 196 3.25 4.02 16.95
CA PHE A 196 3.51 2.64 17.34
C PHE A 196 5.02 2.38 17.35
N SER A 197 5.56 2.08 18.53
CA SER A 197 7.00 1.97 18.78
C SER A 197 7.49 0.55 18.62
N LEU A 198 8.43 0.37 17.73
CA LEU A 198 9.16 -0.88 17.55
C LEU A 198 10.65 -0.60 17.45
N GLN A 199 11.48 -1.62 17.66
CA GLN A 199 12.91 -1.56 17.39
C GLN A 199 13.20 -2.12 16.00
N HIS A 200 13.96 -1.36 15.18
CA HIS A 200 14.48 -1.80 13.91
C HIS A 200 16.01 -1.96 14.01
N LEU A 201 16.48 -3.15 13.78
CA LEU A 201 17.89 -3.51 14.04
C LEU A 201 18.85 -3.03 12.94
N SER A 202 18.35 -2.85 11.71
CA SER A 202 19.15 -2.32 10.61
C SER A 202 18.89 -0.84 10.34
N MET A 203 19.84 -0.17 9.70
CA MET A 203 19.72 1.26 9.30
C MET A 203 19.22 1.41 7.86
N GLY A 204 18.85 0.32 7.19
CA GLY A 204 18.51 0.33 5.77
C GLY A 204 19.71 0.56 4.84
N ARG A 205 19.56 0.28 3.57
CA ARG A 205 20.58 0.52 2.53
C ARG A 205 20.02 1.37 1.40
N LEU A 206 20.71 2.45 1.09
CA LEU A 206 20.44 3.27 -0.10
C LEU A 206 21.48 2.88 -1.16
N ASP A 207 21.16 1.90 -1.98
CA ASP A 207 22.03 1.43 -3.06
C ASP A 207 21.50 1.80 -4.46
N ALA A 208 22.20 1.36 -5.50
CA ALA A 208 21.82 1.65 -6.88
C ALA A 208 20.43 1.11 -7.23
N SER A 209 19.98 0.01 -6.61
CA SER A 209 18.65 -0.58 -6.85
C SER A 209 17.54 0.31 -6.32
N PHE A 210 17.75 0.96 -5.17
CA PHE A 210 16.84 1.94 -4.61
C PHE A 210 16.60 3.11 -5.59
N TYR A 211 17.68 3.73 -6.11
CA TYR A 211 17.57 4.85 -7.03
C TYR A 211 16.96 4.44 -8.38
N ALA A 212 17.31 3.26 -8.88
CA ALA A 212 16.74 2.74 -10.12
C ALA A 212 15.23 2.52 -10.00
N LEU A 213 14.78 1.95 -8.88
CA LEU A 213 13.37 1.69 -8.64
C LEU A 213 12.59 2.98 -8.36
N SER A 214 13.18 3.92 -7.64
CA SER A 214 12.61 5.27 -7.45
C SER A 214 12.35 5.96 -8.80
N LYS A 215 13.28 5.87 -9.75
CA LYS A 215 13.11 6.41 -11.11
C LYS A 215 12.01 5.69 -11.90
N LYS A 216 11.91 4.35 -11.78
CA LYS A 216 10.82 3.57 -12.39
C LYS A 216 9.47 4.00 -11.84
N LEU A 217 9.35 4.14 -10.52
CA LEU A 217 8.14 4.57 -9.84
C LEU A 217 7.73 5.99 -10.29
N GLN A 218 8.66 6.94 -10.33
CA GLN A 218 8.41 8.29 -10.85
C GLN A 218 7.89 8.26 -12.30
N THR A 219 8.51 7.48 -13.17
CA THR A 219 8.12 7.36 -14.59
C THR A 219 6.72 6.76 -14.72
N LYS A 220 6.40 5.73 -13.92
CA LYS A 220 5.08 5.11 -13.88
C LYS A 220 4.01 6.12 -13.52
N TYR A 221 4.16 6.79 -12.38
CA TYR A 221 3.14 7.71 -11.88
C TYR A 221 3.05 9.01 -12.69
N ALA A 222 4.14 9.49 -13.29
CA ALA A 222 4.09 10.59 -14.25
C ALA A 222 3.20 10.26 -15.47
N ARG A 223 3.23 9.01 -15.95
CA ARG A 223 2.31 8.54 -17.01
C ARG A 223 0.88 8.44 -16.53
N PHE A 224 0.67 7.98 -15.30
CA PHE A 224 -0.65 7.82 -14.71
C PHE A 224 -1.35 9.17 -14.52
N PHE A 225 -0.66 10.16 -13.95
CA PHE A 225 -1.21 11.48 -13.65
C PHE A 225 -1.20 12.46 -14.82
N ARG A 226 -0.70 12.08 -16.01
CA ARG A 226 -0.74 12.97 -17.19
C ARG A 226 -2.16 13.27 -17.62
N GLY A 227 -2.36 14.51 -18.13
CA GLY A 227 -3.62 14.91 -18.75
C GLY A 227 -3.92 14.09 -20.02
N ARG A 228 -5.16 13.60 -20.16
CA ARG A 228 -5.59 12.82 -21.32
C ARG A 228 -7.10 12.81 -21.50
N TYR A 229 -7.55 12.68 -22.73
CA TYR A 229 -8.95 12.38 -23.00
C TYR A 229 -9.26 10.90 -22.77
N ILE A 230 -10.39 10.66 -22.13
CA ILE A 230 -11.03 9.35 -22.02
C ILE A 230 -12.31 9.40 -22.85
N LYS A 231 -12.50 8.39 -23.71
CA LYS A 231 -13.75 8.17 -24.43
C LYS A 231 -14.35 6.84 -23.99
N THR A 232 -15.59 6.91 -23.50
CA THR A 232 -16.42 5.74 -23.30
C THR A 232 -17.30 5.50 -24.53
N THR A 233 -18.14 4.47 -24.50
CA THR A 233 -19.13 4.22 -25.57
C THR A 233 -20.12 5.38 -25.72
N VAL A 234 -20.48 6.06 -24.62
CA VAL A 234 -21.53 7.07 -24.59
C VAL A 234 -21.04 8.48 -24.31
N THR A 235 -19.87 8.68 -23.70
CA THR A 235 -19.38 10.01 -23.33
C THR A 235 -17.87 10.13 -23.49
N ARG A 236 -17.35 11.34 -23.32
CA ARG A 236 -15.93 11.67 -23.27
C ARG A 236 -15.68 12.77 -22.25
N PHE A 237 -14.50 12.77 -21.64
CA PHE A 237 -14.06 13.78 -20.69
C PHE A 237 -12.54 13.84 -20.64
N TYR A 238 -12.00 14.95 -20.12
CA TYR A 238 -10.57 15.14 -19.95
C TYR A 238 -10.14 14.88 -18.50
N LEU A 239 -9.20 13.96 -18.30
CA LEU A 239 -8.55 13.75 -17.01
C LEU A 239 -7.37 14.70 -16.86
N SER A 240 -7.33 15.43 -15.75
CA SER A 240 -6.17 16.23 -15.33
C SER A 240 -6.29 16.52 -13.83
N PRO A 241 -5.19 16.59 -13.07
CA PRO A 241 -5.21 17.05 -11.69
C PRO A 241 -5.61 18.54 -11.59
N ASN A 242 -5.38 19.33 -12.64
CA ASN A 242 -5.69 20.75 -12.69
C ASN A 242 -7.17 20.98 -13.11
N ARG A 243 -7.97 21.57 -12.19
CA ARG A 243 -9.40 21.84 -12.41
C ARG A 243 -9.66 22.79 -13.60
N LEU A 244 -8.83 23.82 -13.75
CA LEU A 244 -9.00 24.79 -14.84
C LEU A 244 -8.72 24.13 -16.19
N VAL A 245 -7.65 23.33 -16.29
CA VAL A 245 -7.35 22.58 -17.50
C VAL A 245 -8.49 21.62 -17.86
N ARG A 246 -9.07 20.91 -16.86
CA ARG A 246 -10.24 20.07 -17.12
C ARG A 246 -11.40 20.87 -17.68
N ALA A 247 -11.77 21.97 -17.01
CA ALA A 247 -12.89 22.81 -17.45
C ALA A 247 -12.71 23.33 -18.88
N VAL A 248 -11.51 23.79 -19.24
CA VAL A 248 -11.20 24.28 -20.58
C VAL A 248 -11.23 23.13 -21.61
N MET A 249 -10.59 21.99 -21.30
CA MET A 249 -10.50 20.88 -22.24
C MET A 249 -11.83 20.14 -22.44
N ASP A 250 -12.79 20.27 -21.51
CA ASP A 250 -14.14 19.72 -21.63
C ASP A 250 -15.14 20.63 -22.37
N ILE A 251 -14.73 21.84 -22.78
CA ILE A 251 -15.56 22.70 -23.63
C ILE A 251 -15.83 22.00 -24.97
N SER A 252 -17.10 21.93 -25.37
CA SER A 252 -17.54 21.21 -26.59
C SER A 252 -16.80 21.64 -27.86
N PHE A 253 -16.49 22.93 -27.98
CA PHE A 253 -15.72 23.45 -29.10
C PHE A 253 -14.29 22.89 -29.15
N ILE A 254 -13.59 22.88 -28.00
CA ILE A 254 -12.23 22.33 -27.88
C ILE A 254 -12.24 20.83 -28.14
N GLN A 255 -13.21 20.11 -27.60
CA GLN A 255 -13.38 18.68 -27.87
C GLN A 255 -13.61 18.40 -29.35
N SER A 256 -14.29 19.29 -30.06
CA SER A 256 -14.51 19.15 -31.51
C SER A 256 -13.23 19.33 -32.32
N ILE A 257 -12.38 20.32 -31.97
CA ILE A 257 -11.06 20.51 -32.56
C ILE A 257 -10.17 19.28 -32.31
N VAL A 258 -10.10 18.79 -31.09
CA VAL A 258 -9.31 17.61 -30.74
C VAL A 258 -9.79 16.38 -31.50
N ARG A 259 -11.11 16.19 -31.64
CA ARG A 259 -11.69 15.12 -32.45
C ARG A 259 -11.26 15.21 -33.91
N LEU A 260 -11.27 16.41 -34.49
CA LEU A 260 -10.83 16.61 -35.84
C LEU A 260 -9.35 16.27 -36.01
N TYR A 261 -8.50 16.72 -35.09
CA TYR A 261 -7.07 16.41 -35.08
C TYR A 261 -6.84 14.88 -35.09
N TYR A 262 -7.46 14.14 -34.18
CA TYR A 262 -7.31 12.68 -34.14
C TYR A 262 -7.86 11.98 -35.38
N LYS A 263 -8.93 12.50 -35.98
CA LYS A 263 -9.48 11.98 -37.24
C LYS A 263 -8.49 12.14 -38.43
N CYS A 264 -7.83 13.28 -38.48
CA CYS A 264 -6.83 13.57 -39.52
C CYS A 264 -5.56 12.73 -39.29
N SER A 265 -5.06 12.67 -38.04
CA SER A 265 -3.88 11.88 -37.68
C SER A 265 -4.10 10.39 -37.95
N TYR A 266 -5.27 9.83 -37.58
CA TYR A 266 -5.59 8.42 -37.81
C TYR A 266 -5.67 8.07 -39.31
N LYS A 267 -6.17 8.97 -40.13
CA LYS A 267 -6.17 8.79 -41.61
C LYS A 267 -4.74 8.80 -42.17
N TRP A 268 -3.86 9.60 -41.56
CA TRP A 268 -2.46 9.68 -41.98
C TRP A 268 -1.69 8.41 -41.62
N PHE A 269 -1.85 7.91 -40.39
CA PHE A 269 -1.22 6.64 -39.90
C PHE A 269 -1.74 5.38 -40.61
N LYS A 270 -2.97 5.38 -41.15
CA LYS A 270 -3.49 4.24 -41.94
C LYS A 270 -2.91 4.17 -43.35
N LYS A 271 -2.19 5.20 -43.80
CA LYS A 271 -1.62 5.28 -45.15
C LYS A 271 -0.17 4.77 -45.24
N TYR A 272 0.43 4.47 -44.11
CA TYR A 272 1.77 3.91 -43.90
C TYR A 272 1.72 2.72 -42.95
#